data_d80a1412117d309b6696bec87b7f45f3
#
_entry.id   d80a1412117d309b6696bec87b7f45f3
#
_cell.length_a   1.000
_cell.length_b   1.000
_cell.length_c   1.000
_cell.angle_alpha   90.00
_cell.angle_beta   90.00
_cell.angle_gamma   90.00
#
_symmetry.space_group_name_H-M   'P 1'
#
loop_
_entity.id
_entity.type
_entity.pdbx_description
1 polymer ?
#
loop_
_entity_poly.entity_id
_entity_poly.type
_entity_poly.pdbx_seq_one_letter_code
_entity_poly.pdbx_strand_id
1 'polypeptide(L)'
;MKKQALSLLLALSLISVPALAKENSTDNFTRSKTYASQFSDLPEDHTFYENVAALYEYGLSVGQADGTYGLTVPMTVGQSVIFAGRIRSLYRTGDPEAGPAAFTAAAIGLKDAQRVYAPYLWYLQAEGVLDKALDDQLADVATRAQMAHVLANLLPETVLPPVNDSLITQAYASRRRITDVTEYTPYYDDILKLYRCGISVGSDETGSFLPDSPITRGAAAAMLTRMVDPSLRLTPDWHL
;
A
#
# COMPACT_ATOMS: atom_id res chain seq x y z
N MET A 1 58.24 31.01 25.43
CA MET A 1 57.93 30.25 24.22
C MET A 1 56.85 29.23 24.58
N LYS A 2 55.56 29.54 24.29
CA LYS A 2 54.44 28.66 24.57
C LYS A 2 54.16 27.83 23.31
N LYS A 3 54.29 26.50 23.39
CA LYS A 3 53.90 25.57 22.33
C LYS A 3 52.39 25.37 22.38
N GLN A 4 51.69 25.82 21.35
CA GLN A 4 50.27 25.48 21.16
C GLN A 4 50.19 24.12 20.49
N ALA A 5 49.59 23.15 21.16
CA ALA A 5 49.21 21.86 20.58
C ALA A 5 47.93 22.03 19.77
N LEU A 6 48.00 21.85 18.46
CA LEU A 6 46.89 21.85 17.55
C LEU A 6 46.20 20.47 17.61
N SER A 7 45.07 20.36 18.26
CA SER A 7 44.26 19.14 18.32
C SER A 7 43.46 19.02 17.04
N LEU A 8 43.87 18.10 16.15
CA LEU A 8 43.15 17.77 14.91
C LEU A 8 41.98 16.82 15.28
N LEU A 9 40.75 17.35 15.41
CA LEU A 9 39.55 16.54 15.49
C LEU A 9 39.26 15.95 14.12
N LEU A 10 39.52 14.65 13.96
CA LEU A 10 39.12 13.87 12.79
C LEU A 10 37.62 13.60 12.91
N ALA A 11 36.77 14.38 12.24
CA ALA A 11 35.36 14.10 12.08
C ALA A 11 35.20 12.87 11.16
N LEU A 12 34.97 11.71 11.77
CA LEU A 12 34.59 10.50 11.04
C LEU A 12 33.15 10.71 10.51
N SER A 13 33.02 11.17 9.28
CA SER A 13 31.73 11.13 8.58
C SER A 13 31.39 9.66 8.33
N LEU A 14 30.40 9.15 9.08
CA LEU A 14 29.76 7.88 8.77
C LEU A 14 29.06 8.03 7.41
N ILE A 15 29.75 7.61 6.35
CA ILE A 15 29.14 7.41 5.05
C ILE A 15 28.25 6.18 5.24
N SER A 16 26.94 6.39 5.41
CA SER A 16 25.97 5.33 5.34
C SER A 16 25.97 4.79 3.91
N VAL A 17 26.64 3.66 3.71
CA VAL A 17 26.54 2.91 2.45
C VAL A 17 25.07 2.48 2.37
N PRO A 18 24.32 2.87 1.32
CA PRO A 18 22.97 2.38 1.15
C PRO A 18 23.04 0.85 1.10
N ALA A 19 22.22 0.19 1.91
CA ALA A 19 22.10 -1.26 1.87
C ALA A 19 21.76 -1.65 0.42
N LEU A 20 22.53 -2.57 -0.15
CA LEU A 20 22.24 -3.09 -1.49
C LEU A 20 20.85 -3.73 -1.45
N ALA A 21 19.97 -3.29 -2.36
CA ALA A 21 18.64 -3.84 -2.51
C ALA A 21 18.73 -5.36 -2.76
N LYS A 22 17.85 -6.12 -2.09
CA LYS A 22 17.80 -7.57 -2.23
C LYS A 22 16.68 -7.95 -3.19
N GLU A 23 16.90 -8.95 -4.00
CA GLU A 23 15.84 -9.45 -4.87
C GLU A 23 14.78 -10.20 -4.03
N ASN A 24 13.50 -9.87 -4.23
CA ASN A 24 12.35 -10.50 -3.56
C ASN A 24 12.43 -10.47 -2.03
N SER A 25 12.72 -9.32 -1.45
CA SER A 25 12.93 -9.20 0.00
C SER A 25 12.06 -8.12 0.64
N THR A 26 11.52 -8.44 1.83
CA THR A 26 10.89 -7.46 2.72
C THR A 26 11.88 -6.47 3.32
N ASP A 27 13.19 -6.79 3.32
CA ASP A 27 14.23 -5.85 3.76
C ASP A 27 14.30 -4.60 2.86
N ASN A 28 13.71 -4.68 1.67
CA ASN A 28 13.58 -3.54 0.77
C ASN A 28 12.52 -2.53 1.23
N PHE A 29 11.61 -2.93 2.12
CA PHE A 29 10.64 -2.00 2.73
C PHE A 29 11.33 -1.19 3.83
N THR A 30 12.05 -0.15 3.43
CA THR A 30 12.79 0.72 4.34
C THR A 30 12.19 2.12 4.35
N ARG A 31 12.08 2.73 5.55
CA ARG A 31 11.67 4.12 5.68
C ARG A 31 12.85 5.01 5.30
N SER A 32 12.78 5.61 4.13
CA SER A 32 13.84 6.45 3.54
C SER A 32 13.65 7.95 3.80
N LYS A 33 12.51 8.34 4.38
CA LYS A 33 12.12 9.72 4.69
C LYS A 33 11.62 9.82 6.13
N THR A 34 11.54 11.03 6.65
CA THR A 34 10.89 11.33 7.93
C THR A 34 9.65 12.16 7.68
N TYR A 35 8.51 11.73 8.20
CA TYR A 35 7.29 12.53 8.22
C TYR A 35 7.41 13.63 9.28
N ALA A 36 7.12 14.87 8.91
CA ALA A 36 7.23 16.04 9.77
C ALA A 36 5.95 16.91 9.68
N SER A 37 4.79 16.26 9.69
CA SER A 37 3.45 16.90 9.68
C SER A 37 3.25 17.86 8.49
N GLN A 38 3.79 17.52 7.32
CA GLN A 38 3.72 18.36 6.13
C GLN A 38 2.37 18.35 5.41
N PHE A 39 1.44 17.45 5.76
CA PHE A 39 0.10 17.43 5.18
C PHE A 39 -0.88 18.19 6.08
N SER A 40 -1.43 19.30 5.57
CA SER A 40 -2.28 20.21 6.34
C SER A 40 -3.63 19.62 6.74
N ASP A 41 -4.10 18.58 6.06
CA ASP A 41 -5.34 17.86 6.34
C ASP A 41 -5.15 16.61 7.21
N LEU A 42 -3.94 16.38 7.76
CA LEU A 42 -3.63 15.20 8.58
C LEU A 42 -3.19 15.60 10.00
N PRO A 43 -4.12 15.89 10.92
CA PRO A 43 -3.79 16.15 12.32
C PRO A 43 -3.31 14.86 13.03
N GLU A 44 -2.50 14.99 14.07
CA GLU A 44 -1.85 13.87 14.77
C GLU A 44 -2.85 12.87 15.41
N ASP A 45 -4.03 13.32 15.77
CA ASP A 45 -5.12 12.49 16.34
C ASP A 45 -6.00 11.83 15.26
N HIS A 46 -5.71 12.03 13.97
CA HIS A 46 -6.50 11.44 12.90
C HIS A 46 -6.27 9.93 12.80
N THR A 47 -7.35 9.15 12.63
CA THR A 47 -7.32 7.67 12.53
C THR A 47 -6.30 7.13 11.53
N PHE A 48 -6.01 7.86 10.45
CA PHE A 48 -5.05 7.46 9.43
C PHE A 48 -3.67 8.09 9.58
N TYR A 49 -3.40 8.81 10.69
CA TYR A 49 -2.13 9.54 10.86
C TYR A 49 -0.92 8.64 10.67
N GLU A 50 -0.83 7.56 11.45
CA GLU A 50 0.30 6.61 11.39
C GLU A 50 0.45 5.97 10.01
N ASN A 51 -0.68 5.62 9.37
CA ASN A 51 -0.65 4.99 8.06
C ASN A 51 -0.17 5.94 6.97
N VAL A 52 -0.65 7.18 6.96
CA VAL A 52 -0.25 8.18 5.96
C VAL A 52 1.20 8.61 6.17
N ALA A 53 1.61 8.83 7.43
CA ALA A 53 3.00 9.11 7.79
C ALA A 53 3.93 8.00 7.31
N ALA A 54 3.61 6.73 7.61
CA ALA A 54 4.38 5.58 7.17
C ALA A 54 4.43 5.47 5.64
N LEU A 55 3.32 5.68 4.92
CA LEU A 55 3.29 5.62 3.47
C LEU A 55 4.22 6.68 2.83
N TYR A 56 4.30 7.86 3.43
CA TYR A 56 5.25 8.90 3.04
C TYR A 56 6.70 8.48 3.34
N GLU A 57 6.95 7.93 4.52
CA GLU A 57 8.30 7.51 4.95
C GLU A 57 8.86 6.36 4.12
N TYR A 58 8.00 5.42 3.68
CA TYR A 58 8.37 4.39 2.71
C TYR A 58 8.57 4.92 1.27
N GLY A 59 8.37 6.23 1.04
CA GLY A 59 8.52 6.83 -0.28
C GLY A 59 7.42 6.47 -1.29
N LEU A 60 6.33 5.85 -0.83
CA LEU A 60 5.24 5.38 -1.68
C LEU A 60 4.23 6.49 -2.02
N SER A 61 4.16 7.55 -1.21
CA SER A 61 3.32 8.73 -1.47
C SER A 61 4.01 10.02 -1.10
N VAL A 62 3.65 11.11 -1.79
CA VAL A 62 4.12 12.47 -1.50
C VAL A 62 2.97 13.46 -1.22
N GLY A 63 1.72 12.95 -1.13
CA GLY A 63 0.54 13.80 -1.00
C GLY A 63 0.13 14.46 -2.31
N GLN A 64 -0.57 15.59 -2.21
CA GLN A 64 -1.06 16.39 -3.32
C GLN A 64 -0.27 17.69 -3.47
N ALA A 65 -0.40 18.35 -4.62
CA ALA A 65 0.35 19.58 -4.94
C ALA A 65 -0.06 20.78 -4.07
N ASP A 66 -1.24 20.75 -3.45
CA ASP A 66 -1.76 21.79 -2.55
C ASP A 66 -1.29 21.64 -1.09
N GLY A 67 -0.42 20.67 -0.80
CA GLY A 67 0.08 20.42 0.55
C GLY A 67 -0.86 19.59 1.42
N THR A 68 -1.92 18.99 0.85
CA THR A 68 -2.80 18.04 1.53
C THR A 68 -2.42 16.60 1.20
N TYR A 69 -2.87 15.66 2.00
CA TYR A 69 -2.89 14.24 1.61
C TYR A 69 -4.12 13.89 0.76
N GLY A 70 -5.23 14.56 1.01
CA GLY A 70 -6.53 14.30 0.38
C GLY A 70 -7.26 13.13 1.01
N LEU A 71 -7.30 13.05 2.34
CA LEU A 71 -7.80 11.89 3.12
C LEU A 71 -9.15 11.35 2.64
N THR A 72 -10.09 12.24 2.32
CA THR A 72 -11.46 11.89 1.92
C THR A 72 -11.66 11.79 0.41
N VAL A 73 -10.62 12.11 -0.38
CA VAL A 73 -10.70 12.09 -1.84
C VAL A 73 -10.77 10.63 -2.33
N PRO A 74 -11.76 10.26 -3.14
CA PRO A 74 -11.81 8.94 -3.75
C PRO A 74 -10.60 8.71 -4.67
N MET A 75 -10.10 7.48 -4.68
CA MET A 75 -9.06 7.06 -5.62
C MET A 75 -9.66 6.51 -6.92
N THR A 76 -8.93 6.63 -8.02
CA THR A 76 -9.25 5.87 -9.21
C THR A 76 -8.61 4.46 -9.18
N VAL A 77 -9.13 3.54 -10.00
CA VAL A 77 -8.52 2.22 -10.20
C VAL A 77 -7.07 2.36 -10.63
N GLY A 78 -6.76 3.26 -11.56
CA GLY A 78 -5.39 3.51 -12.01
C GLY A 78 -4.46 4.00 -10.90
N GLN A 79 -4.94 4.84 -9.99
CA GLN A 79 -4.16 5.24 -8.80
C GLN A 79 -3.87 4.06 -7.87
N SER A 80 -4.84 3.16 -7.67
CA SER A 80 -4.64 1.93 -6.90
C SER A 80 -3.57 1.03 -7.54
N VAL A 81 -3.60 0.90 -8.86
CA VAL A 81 -2.61 0.15 -9.65
C VAL A 81 -1.20 0.76 -9.55
N ILE A 82 -1.06 2.11 -9.54
CA ILE A 82 0.24 2.76 -9.32
C ILE A 82 0.82 2.37 -7.96
N PHE A 83 0.03 2.49 -6.89
CA PHE A 83 0.52 2.13 -5.55
C PHE A 83 0.91 0.64 -5.46
N ALA A 84 0.09 -0.23 -6.01
CA ALA A 84 0.38 -1.66 -6.06
C ALA A 84 1.67 -1.96 -6.85
N GLY A 85 1.84 -1.36 -8.01
CA GLY A 85 3.04 -1.51 -8.84
C GLY A 85 4.30 -1.04 -8.12
N ARG A 86 4.23 0.07 -7.39
CA ARG A 86 5.33 0.58 -6.55
C ARG A 86 5.69 -0.39 -5.43
N ILE A 87 4.70 -0.91 -4.70
CA ILE A 87 4.94 -1.90 -3.64
C ILE A 87 5.56 -3.16 -4.21
N ARG A 88 5.03 -3.68 -5.33
CA ARG A 88 5.57 -4.87 -5.98
C ARG A 88 7.00 -4.65 -6.45
N SER A 89 7.28 -3.52 -7.09
CA SER A 89 8.61 -3.17 -7.57
C SER A 89 9.59 -3.00 -6.42
N LEU A 90 9.19 -2.31 -5.35
CA LEU A 90 10.01 -2.14 -4.15
C LEU A 90 10.37 -3.50 -3.53
N TYR A 91 9.42 -4.42 -3.39
CA TYR A 91 9.67 -5.78 -2.92
C TYR A 91 10.67 -6.53 -3.83
N ARG A 92 10.50 -6.42 -5.16
CA ARG A 92 11.30 -7.14 -6.14
C ARG A 92 12.73 -6.61 -6.28
N THR A 93 12.91 -5.29 -6.20
CA THR A 93 14.14 -4.62 -6.64
C THR A 93 14.73 -3.63 -5.65
N GLY A 94 13.99 -3.25 -4.61
CA GLY A 94 14.36 -2.15 -3.71
C GLY A 94 14.11 -0.75 -4.28
N ASP A 95 13.57 -0.64 -5.51
CA ASP A 95 13.20 0.62 -6.15
C ASP A 95 11.73 0.56 -6.59
N PRO A 96 10.85 1.47 -6.11
CA PRO A 96 9.42 1.45 -6.42
C PRO A 96 9.10 1.70 -7.90
N GLU A 97 10.04 2.26 -8.67
CA GLU A 97 9.81 2.62 -10.08
C GLU A 97 10.51 1.68 -11.08
N ALA A 98 11.47 0.86 -10.63
CA ALA A 98 12.30 0.04 -11.54
C ALA A 98 11.48 -0.95 -12.38
N GLY A 99 10.50 -1.64 -11.77
CA GLY A 99 9.64 -2.59 -12.47
C GLY A 99 8.75 -1.91 -13.53
N PRO A 100 7.93 -0.91 -13.16
CA PRO A 100 7.12 -0.16 -14.12
C PRO A 100 7.92 0.54 -15.22
N ALA A 101 9.14 1.02 -14.93
CA ALA A 101 10.00 1.71 -15.90
C ALA A 101 10.25 0.87 -17.17
N ALA A 102 10.32 -0.46 -17.05
CA ALA A 102 10.49 -1.36 -18.19
C ALA A 102 9.36 -1.25 -19.24
N PHE A 103 8.19 -0.78 -18.84
CA PHE A 103 7.00 -0.65 -19.69
C PHE A 103 6.72 0.78 -20.18
N THR A 104 7.49 1.77 -19.70
CA THR A 104 7.26 3.19 -20.00
C THR A 104 7.38 3.48 -21.51
N ALA A 105 8.34 2.89 -22.20
CA ALA A 105 8.53 3.08 -23.63
C ALA A 105 7.32 2.60 -24.45
N ALA A 106 6.69 1.49 -24.05
CA ALA A 106 5.49 0.97 -24.71
C ALA A 106 4.26 1.88 -24.49
N ALA A 107 4.22 2.66 -23.41
CA ALA A 107 3.12 3.56 -23.07
C ALA A 107 3.19 4.93 -23.79
N ILE A 108 4.28 5.27 -24.49
CA ILE A 108 4.48 6.60 -25.11
C ILE A 108 3.34 6.97 -26.06
N GLY A 109 2.77 6.00 -26.79
CA GLY A 109 1.68 6.22 -27.73
C GLY A 109 0.30 6.42 -27.11
N LEU A 110 0.17 6.17 -25.81
CA LEU A 110 -1.08 6.33 -25.08
C LEU A 110 -1.30 7.81 -24.71
N LYS A 111 -2.56 8.17 -24.49
CA LYS A 111 -2.95 9.54 -24.15
C LYS A 111 -3.30 9.66 -22.66
N ASP A 112 -3.12 10.85 -22.13
CA ASP A 112 -3.60 11.28 -20.82
C ASP A 112 -3.27 10.32 -19.66
N ALA A 113 -4.25 10.04 -18.84
CA ALA A 113 -4.15 9.17 -17.68
C ALA A 113 -3.70 7.74 -18.02
N GLN A 114 -4.10 7.20 -19.18
CA GLN A 114 -3.69 5.85 -19.61
C GLN A 114 -2.17 5.73 -19.71
N ARG A 115 -1.49 6.73 -20.24
CA ARG A 115 -0.02 6.74 -20.32
C ARG A 115 0.65 6.66 -18.94
N VAL A 116 -0.01 7.23 -17.91
CA VAL A 116 0.51 7.22 -16.54
C VAL A 116 0.28 5.87 -15.87
N TYR A 117 -0.88 5.24 -16.08
CA TYR A 117 -1.26 4.02 -15.38
C TYR A 117 -0.74 2.74 -16.05
N ALA A 118 -0.65 2.72 -17.39
CA ALA A 118 -0.33 1.53 -18.16
C ALA A 118 1.01 0.86 -17.78
N PRO A 119 2.12 1.57 -17.54
CA PRO A 119 3.36 0.94 -17.11
C PRO A 119 3.21 0.09 -15.84
N TYR A 120 2.46 0.56 -14.86
CA TYR A 120 2.22 -0.16 -13.61
C TYR A 120 1.28 -1.34 -13.81
N LEU A 121 0.19 -1.15 -14.60
CA LEU A 121 -0.74 -2.23 -14.93
C LEU A 121 -0.03 -3.37 -15.64
N TRP A 122 0.70 -3.07 -16.71
CA TRP A 122 1.41 -4.08 -17.49
C TRP A 122 2.51 -4.77 -16.69
N TYR A 123 3.18 -4.04 -15.82
CA TYR A 123 4.13 -4.63 -14.88
C TYR A 123 3.46 -5.64 -13.96
N LEU A 124 2.35 -5.28 -13.30
CA LEU A 124 1.64 -6.20 -12.40
C LEU A 124 1.09 -7.42 -13.13
N GLN A 125 0.61 -7.26 -14.36
CA GLN A 125 0.17 -8.35 -15.20
C GLN A 125 1.34 -9.27 -15.63
N ALA A 126 2.47 -8.70 -16.01
CA ALA A 126 3.68 -9.46 -16.33
C ALA A 126 4.23 -10.24 -15.13
N GLU A 127 4.10 -9.69 -13.91
CA GLU A 127 4.42 -10.38 -12.65
C GLU A 127 3.37 -11.46 -12.28
N GLY A 128 2.26 -11.57 -13.00
CA GLY A 128 1.18 -12.53 -12.75
C GLY A 128 0.40 -12.27 -11.46
N VAL A 129 0.44 -11.05 -10.92
CA VAL A 129 -0.22 -10.68 -9.66
C VAL A 129 -1.52 -9.91 -9.84
N LEU A 130 -1.81 -9.44 -11.04
CA LEU A 130 -3.07 -8.81 -11.42
C LEU A 130 -3.51 -9.34 -12.79
N ASP A 131 -4.79 -9.65 -12.92
CA ASP A 131 -5.40 -10.05 -14.19
C ASP A 131 -5.87 -8.84 -15.01
N LYS A 132 -6.69 -9.08 -16.03
CA LYS A 132 -7.20 -8.05 -16.95
C LYS A 132 -8.58 -7.50 -16.58
N ALA A 133 -9.14 -7.88 -15.43
CA ALA A 133 -10.50 -7.49 -15.06
C ALA A 133 -10.71 -5.96 -14.93
N LEU A 134 -9.62 -5.22 -14.71
CA LEU A 134 -9.64 -3.76 -14.50
C LEU A 134 -9.09 -2.93 -15.69
N ASP A 135 -8.73 -3.55 -16.82
CA ASP A 135 -8.02 -2.88 -17.92
C ASP A 135 -8.79 -1.65 -18.46
N ASP A 136 -10.11 -1.76 -18.58
CA ASP A 136 -10.97 -0.72 -19.15
C ASP A 136 -11.50 0.28 -18.08
N GLN A 137 -11.12 0.11 -16.80
CA GLN A 137 -11.68 0.86 -15.67
C GLN A 137 -10.67 1.81 -14.99
N LEU A 138 -9.49 1.99 -15.56
CA LEU A 138 -8.40 2.73 -14.90
C LEU A 138 -8.73 4.18 -14.53
N ALA A 139 -9.63 4.82 -15.29
CA ALA A 139 -10.07 6.19 -15.03
C ALA A 139 -11.26 6.27 -14.02
N ASP A 140 -11.91 5.15 -13.75
CA ASP A 140 -13.08 5.10 -12.88
C ASP A 140 -12.69 5.22 -11.41
N VAL A 141 -13.61 5.68 -10.58
CA VAL A 141 -13.46 5.67 -9.13
C VAL A 141 -13.41 4.22 -8.66
N ALA A 142 -12.36 3.86 -7.95
CA ALA A 142 -12.17 2.51 -7.44
C ALA A 142 -13.13 2.21 -6.29
N THR A 143 -13.78 1.06 -6.35
CA THR A 143 -14.49 0.50 -5.19
C THR A 143 -13.51 -0.16 -4.22
N ARG A 144 -13.97 -0.38 -2.99
CA ARG A 144 -13.18 -1.11 -1.99
C ARG A 144 -12.91 -2.57 -2.41
N ALA A 145 -13.86 -3.20 -3.12
CA ALA A 145 -13.69 -4.54 -3.68
C ALA A 145 -12.61 -4.57 -4.77
N GLN A 146 -12.58 -3.58 -5.66
CA GLN A 146 -11.51 -3.45 -6.66
C GLN A 146 -10.14 -3.21 -6.01
N MET A 147 -10.08 -2.40 -4.94
CA MET A 147 -8.84 -2.24 -4.17
C MET A 147 -8.38 -3.55 -3.54
N ALA A 148 -9.31 -4.37 -3.01
CA ALA A 148 -8.97 -5.70 -2.50
C ALA A 148 -8.37 -6.59 -3.58
N HIS A 149 -8.97 -6.61 -4.77
CA HIS A 149 -8.46 -7.36 -5.92
C HIS A 149 -7.05 -6.94 -6.33
N VAL A 150 -6.78 -5.64 -6.38
CA VAL A 150 -5.44 -5.10 -6.70
C VAL A 150 -4.39 -5.53 -5.68
N LEU A 151 -4.76 -5.70 -4.40
CA LEU A 151 -3.81 -5.97 -3.32
C LEU A 151 -3.64 -7.46 -2.99
N ALA A 152 -4.65 -8.28 -3.20
CA ALA A 152 -4.72 -9.64 -2.64
C ALA A 152 -3.54 -10.55 -3.05
N ASN A 153 -3.05 -10.42 -4.28
CA ASN A 153 -1.97 -11.26 -4.81
C ASN A 153 -0.65 -10.50 -5.01
N LEU A 154 -0.58 -9.26 -4.49
CA LEU A 154 0.54 -8.35 -4.70
C LEU A 154 1.87 -8.88 -4.12
N LEU A 155 1.80 -9.52 -2.96
CA LEU A 155 2.95 -10.11 -2.27
C LEU A 155 2.71 -11.61 -2.05
N PRO A 156 3.76 -12.44 -2.00
CA PRO A 156 3.63 -13.87 -1.75
C PRO A 156 3.12 -14.14 -0.33
N GLU A 157 2.49 -15.29 -0.13
CA GLU A 157 1.91 -15.68 1.15
C GLU A 157 2.95 -15.76 2.28
N THR A 158 4.21 -16.08 1.94
CA THR A 158 5.32 -16.05 2.90
C THR A 158 5.60 -14.67 3.49
N VAL A 159 5.24 -13.60 2.76
CA VAL A 159 5.36 -12.20 3.19
C VAL A 159 4.07 -11.69 3.79
N LEU A 160 2.94 -12.22 3.31
CA LEU A 160 1.60 -11.85 3.72
C LEU A 160 0.86 -13.06 4.31
N PRO A 161 1.38 -13.64 5.42
CA PRO A 161 0.77 -14.82 6.01
C PRO A 161 -0.58 -14.48 6.64
N PRO A 162 -1.50 -15.45 6.69
CA PRO A 162 -2.74 -15.31 7.44
C PRO A 162 -2.44 -15.17 8.94
N VAL A 163 -2.93 -14.10 9.56
CA VAL A 163 -2.80 -13.84 11.02
C VAL A 163 -4.14 -13.99 11.73
N ASN A 164 -5.25 -13.92 10.99
CA ASN A 164 -6.61 -13.95 11.51
C ASN A 164 -7.46 -15.09 10.92
N ASP A 165 -6.86 -16.16 10.40
CA ASP A 165 -7.59 -17.16 9.59
C ASP A 165 -8.73 -17.82 10.36
N SER A 166 -8.48 -18.30 11.58
CA SER A 166 -9.51 -18.92 12.42
C SER A 166 -10.62 -17.94 12.82
N LEU A 167 -10.26 -16.71 13.17
CA LEU A 167 -11.21 -15.66 13.55
C LEU A 167 -12.13 -15.31 12.38
N ILE A 168 -11.56 -15.09 11.18
CA ILE A 168 -12.34 -14.74 9.99
C ILE A 168 -13.24 -15.89 9.55
N THR A 169 -12.76 -17.12 9.60
CA THR A 169 -13.57 -18.30 9.28
C THR A 169 -14.77 -18.43 10.22
N GLN A 170 -14.59 -18.24 11.53
CA GLN A 170 -15.68 -18.28 12.51
C GLN A 170 -16.64 -17.10 12.35
N ALA A 171 -16.10 -15.90 12.15
CA ALA A 171 -16.88 -14.68 11.95
C ALA A 171 -17.82 -14.80 10.74
N TYR A 172 -17.28 -15.29 9.63
CA TYR A 172 -18.06 -15.50 8.41
C TYR A 172 -19.09 -16.63 8.56
N ALA A 173 -18.70 -17.77 9.13
CA ALA A 173 -19.60 -18.90 9.34
C ALA A 173 -20.77 -18.57 10.29
N SER A 174 -20.53 -17.78 11.32
CA SER A 174 -21.56 -17.34 12.26
C SER A 174 -22.52 -16.30 11.70
N ARG A 175 -22.19 -15.66 10.57
CA ARG A 175 -22.92 -14.53 9.98
C ARG A 175 -23.09 -13.33 10.92
N ARG A 176 -22.20 -13.20 11.93
CA ARG A 176 -22.23 -12.09 12.89
C ARG A 176 -21.36 -10.91 12.47
N ARG A 177 -20.36 -11.17 11.62
CA ARG A 177 -19.42 -10.18 11.11
C ARG A 177 -19.24 -10.37 9.61
N ILE A 178 -18.78 -9.33 8.92
CA ILE A 178 -18.56 -9.33 7.47
C ILE A 178 -19.85 -9.72 6.72
N THR A 179 -20.99 -9.20 7.18
CA THR A 179 -22.31 -9.66 6.73
C THR A 179 -22.68 -9.16 5.33
N ASP A 180 -21.96 -8.15 4.83
CA ASP A 180 -22.14 -7.51 3.54
C ASP A 180 -21.29 -8.13 2.41
N VAL A 181 -20.57 -9.23 2.72
CA VAL A 181 -19.75 -9.98 1.76
C VAL A 181 -20.30 -11.41 1.64
N THR A 182 -20.59 -11.83 0.41
CA THR A 182 -21.10 -13.18 0.10
C THR A 182 -20.30 -13.76 -1.06
N GLU A 183 -20.49 -15.04 -1.36
CA GLU A 183 -19.88 -15.71 -2.52
C GLU A 183 -20.23 -15.05 -3.87
N TYR A 184 -21.28 -14.21 -3.92
CA TYR A 184 -21.70 -13.45 -5.10
C TYR A 184 -21.08 -12.04 -5.15
N THR A 185 -20.40 -11.60 -4.08
CA THR A 185 -19.72 -10.31 -4.04
C THR A 185 -18.49 -10.33 -4.98
N PRO A 186 -18.36 -9.38 -5.89
CA PRO A 186 -17.15 -9.30 -6.72
C PRO A 186 -15.88 -9.33 -5.86
N TYR A 187 -14.90 -10.13 -6.29
CA TYR A 187 -13.62 -10.29 -5.58
C TYR A 187 -13.75 -10.81 -4.14
N TYR A 188 -14.73 -11.64 -3.90
CA TYR A 188 -15.03 -12.25 -2.59
C TYR A 188 -13.80 -12.87 -1.91
N ASP A 189 -13.06 -13.74 -2.61
CA ASP A 189 -11.89 -14.41 -2.05
C ASP A 189 -10.76 -13.41 -1.72
N ASP A 190 -10.58 -12.39 -2.57
CA ASP A 190 -9.61 -11.32 -2.35
C ASP A 190 -9.95 -10.49 -1.10
N ILE A 191 -11.23 -10.17 -0.92
CA ILE A 191 -11.71 -9.46 0.27
C ILE A 191 -11.42 -10.28 1.52
N LEU A 192 -11.81 -11.56 1.57
CA LEU A 192 -11.55 -12.41 2.73
C LEU A 192 -10.06 -12.60 3.00
N LYS A 193 -9.23 -12.66 1.95
CA LYS A 193 -7.77 -12.72 2.09
C LYS A 193 -7.22 -11.49 2.82
N LEU A 194 -7.70 -10.28 2.50
CA LEU A 194 -7.26 -9.07 3.21
C LEU A 194 -7.63 -9.10 4.69
N TYR A 195 -8.79 -9.62 5.07
CA TYR A 195 -9.14 -9.81 6.48
C TYR A 195 -8.22 -10.82 7.16
N ARG A 196 -7.99 -11.98 6.53
CA ARG A 196 -7.12 -13.05 7.07
C ARG A 196 -5.70 -12.56 7.31
N CYS A 197 -5.19 -11.71 6.42
CA CYS A 197 -3.83 -11.17 6.54
C CYS A 197 -3.72 -9.91 7.41
N GLY A 198 -4.83 -9.44 8.01
CA GLY A 198 -4.83 -8.23 8.85
C GLY A 198 -4.67 -6.92 8.08
N ILE A 199 -4.91 -6.93 6.79
CA ILE A 199 -4.88 -5.72 5.93
C ILE A 199 -6.17 -4.93 6.08
N SER A 200 -7.31 -5.62 6.19
CA SER A 200 -8.62 -5.04 6.48
C SER A 200 -9.19 -5.60 7.78
N VAL A 201 -9.95 -4.78 8.50
CA VAL A 201 -10.77 -5.19 9.66
C VAL A 201 -12.23 -4.74 9.49
N GLY A 202 -12.57 -4.24 8.30
CA GLY A 202 -13.86 -3.62 8.01
C GLY A 202 -13.85 -2.11 8.25
N SER A 203 -15.04 -1.52 8.11
CA SER A 203 -15.25 -0.07 8.19
C SER A 203 -16.04 0.34 9.43
N ASP A 204 -16.59 -0.61 10.18
CA ASP A 204 -17.38 -0.41 11.37
C ASP A 204 -17.17 -1.55 12.39
N GLU A 205 -17.85 -1.47 13.53
CA GLU A 205 -17.78 -2.47 14.62
C GLU A 205 -18.29 -3.86 14.21
N THR A 206 -19.12 -3.94 13.17
CA THR A 206 -19.62 -5.21 12.64
C THR A 206 -18.65 -5.83 11.65
N GLY A 207 -17.57 -5.13 11.31
CA GLY A 207 -16.59 -5.57 10.32
C GLY A 207 -17.11 -5.51 8.89
N SER A 208 -18.07 -4.65 8.58
CA SER A 208 -18.58 -4.47 7.21
C SER A 208 -17.48 -4.02 6.27
N PHE A 209 -17.37 -4.66 5.12
CA PHE A 209 -16.35 -4.32 4.11
C PHE A 209 -16.73 -3.13 3.26
N LEU A 210 -18.02 -2.99 2.96
CA LEU A 210 -18.61 -2.00 2.04
C LEU A 210 -18.03 -2.15 0.62
N PRO A 211 -18.20 -3.31 -0.04
CA PRO A 211 -17.49 -3.67 -1.26
C PRO A 211 -17.68 -2.66 -2.40
N ASP A 212 -18.89 -2.12 -2.57
CA ASP A 212 -19.24 -1.19 -3.65
C ASP A 212 -18.94 0.28 -3.33
N SER A 213 -18.54 0.59 -2.09
CA SER A 213 -18.22 1.96 -1.70
C SER A 213 -16.91 2.43 -2.33
N PRO A 214 -16.81 3.70 -2.73
CA PRO A 214 -15.54 4.27 -3.15
C PRO A 214 -14.45 4.12 -2.08
N ILE A 215 -13.24 3.73 -2.50
CA ILE A 215 -12.09 3.75 -1.61
C ILE A 215 -11.51 5.16 -1.55
N THR A 216 -11.39 5.73 -0.35
CA THR A 216 -10.72 7.02 -0.17
C THR A 216 -9.21 6.86 -0.02
N ARG A 217 -8.44 7.92 -0.29
CA ARG A 217 -6.98 7.91 -0.15
C ARG A 217 -6.52 7.59 1.28
N GLY A 218 -7.24 8.07 2.30
CA GLY A 218 -6.96 7.72 3.70
C GLY A 218 -7.17 6.23 3.99
N ALA A 219 -8.31 5.67 3.58
CA ALA A 219 -8.60 4.25 3.74
C ALA A 219 -7.61 3.36 2.95
N ALA A 220 -7.27 3.78 1.73
CA ALA A 220 -6.25 3.10 0.92
C ALA A 220 -4.87 3.14 1.58
N ALA A 221 -4.47 4.28 2.17
CA ALA A 221 -3.19 4.39 2.88
C ALA A 221 -3.08 3.35 4.00
N ALA A 222 -4.15 3.13 4.76
CA ALA A 222 -4.17 2.10 5.79
C ALA A 222 -3.95 0.68 5.23
N MET A 223 -4.58 0.33 4.12
CA MET A 223 -4.38 -0.97 3.47
C MET A 223 -2.96 -1.09 2.90
N LEU A 224 -2.48 -0.08 2.20
CA LEU A 224 -1.16 -0.08 1.54
C LEU A 224 -0.02 -0.18 2.55
N THR A 225 -0.08 0.55 3.67
CA THR A 225 0.97 0.48 4.69
C THR A 225 1.00 -0.86 5.39
N ARG A 226 -0.15 -1.49 5.64
CA ARG A 226 -0.21 -2.86 6.20
C ARG A 226 0.35 -3.92 5.25
N MET A 227 0.39 -3.65 3.93
CA MET A 227 1.10 -4.53 3.00
C MET A 227 2.62 -4.52 3.24
N VAL A 228 3.22 -3.36 3.49
CA VAL A 228 4.67 -3.16 3.59
C VAL A 228 5.21 -3.21 5.02
N ASP A 229 4.36 -2.93 6.02
CA ASP A 229 4.72 -2.91 7.44
C ASP A 229 3.88 -3.91 8.25
N PRO A 230 4.43 -5.09 8.57
CA PRO A 230 3.71 -6.09 9.36
C PRO A 230 3.27 -5.60 10.76
N SER A 231 3.97 -4.61 11.34
CA SER A 231 3.63 -4.07 12.66
C SER A 231 2.31 -3.28 12.66
N LEU A 232 1.85 -2.84 11.49
CA LEU A 232 0.59 -2.12 11.31
C LEU A 232 -0.60 -3.04 10.97
N ARG A 233 -0.37 -4.35 10.80
CA ARG A 233 -1.44 -5.32 10.55
C ARG A 233 -2.31 -5.48 11.79
N LEU A 234 -3.61 -5.69 11.56
CA LEU A 234 -4.61 -5.68 12.63
C LEU A 234 -5.24 -7.05 12.84
N THR A 235 -5.51 -7.37 14.09
CA THR A 235 -6.43 -8.43 14.50
C THR A 235 -7.69 -7.76 15.06
N PRO A 236 -8.89 -8.00 14.48
CA PRO A 236 -10.12 -7.45 15.02
C PRO A 236 -10.40 -7.99 16.42
N ASP A 237 -10.86 -7.14 17.31
CA ASP A 237 -11.38 -7.54 18.63
C ASP A 237 -12.87 -7.88 18.52
N TRP A 238 -13.17 -9.01 17.90
CA TRP A 238 -14.55 -9.48 17.73
C TRP A 238 -14.87 -10.58 18.74
N HIS A 239 -15.82 -10.32 19.60
CA HIS A 239 -16.46 -11.36 20.43
C HIS A 239 -17.50 -12.11 19.58
N LEU A 240 -17.22 -13.36 19.21
CA LEU A 240 -18.03 -14.21 18.35
C LEU A 240 -18.99 -15.11 19.13
#